data_df3fd2709e56056db4e046dd956c91ab
#
_entry.id   df3fd2709e56056db4e046dd956c91ab
#
_cell.length_a   1.000
_cell.length_b   1.000
_cell.length_c   1.000
_cell.angle_alpha   90.00
_cell.angle_beta   90.00
_cell.angle_gamma   90.00
#
_symmetry.space_group_name_H-M   'P 1'
#
loop_
_entity.id
_entity.type
_entity.pdbx_description
1 polymer ?
#
loop_
_entity_poly.entity_id
_entity_poly.type
_entity_poly.pdbx_seq_one_letter_code
_entity_poly.pdbx_strand_id
1 'polypeptide(L)'
;MSQKGYDVVVIGAGLAGLSVASLMAKKEKKRVLVVEKENYLGGRMLSFRGRGNKIVTHMGQEMDEEGFRKALASVYSWVHSTNPDLHTILEKKLLDGYGWECGGTVTFWGNKGRMACLLNYLGKHVDMAGNKGFLVIESNGNAKYQIAKGEPYGWMNEEQNKTVKSMLREIAMADEKKLKEWERMSLDQWMKERTQDRKVYEYIAAVASIHMVSGEPANIAMRDFGGFMRAAAKMGVNLLTGGATGIMPDTGFGYIAVRLSEVVRENEGEILLGTRVKQVLFRRNTAIGVEIETPKGVNFIKSEQVVCTLPTKDMFKVIPKGHFPVDFVAHIEKDFFSTGMLTAFYGLKSNILVDANVIPTSWMLAPAILKSEDGFIGDVDVIATSKSNWQPSLAPVEKGEHSLGLSIALLDHEMHDRSKVEKVIRKAREVFYNAFPTMEANQKFELWLCSDRGYGDWPPSNESRPGTIHPDLKGLFFAGDGYGSKVWGAGMDAAVHSALFCVEEMTGHSYINDILPDYHR
;
A
#
# COMPACT_ATOMS: atom_id res chain seq x y z
N MET A 1 11.85 41.06 11.59
CA MET A 1 10.56 40.71 10.95
C MET A 1 10.03 39.46 11.64
N SER A 2 8.88 39.52 12.32
CA SER A 2 8.27 38.34 12.90
C SER A 2 7.84 37.44 11.72
N GLN A 3 8.49 36.30 11.55
CA GLN A 3 8.07 35.31 10.60
C GLN A 3 6.62 34.94 10.95
N LYS A 4 5.65 35.34 10.10
CA LYS A 4 4.28 34.90 10.24
C LYS A 4 4.29 33.37 10.22
N GLY A 5 3.89 32.72 11.33
CA GLY A 5 3.82 31.26 11.42
C GLY A 5 2.83 30.68 10.42
N TYR A 6 2.86 29.37 10.25
CA TYR A 6 1.85 28.64 9.47
C TYR A 6 0.65 28.31 10.35
N ASP A 7 -0.53 28.19 9.74
CA ASP A 7 -1.70 27.66 10.43
C ASP A 7 -1.52 26.16 10.68
N VAL A 8 -0.98 25.45 9.67
CA VAL A 8 -0.76 24.00 9.71
C VAL A 8 0.65 23.65 9.20
N VAL A 9 1.37 22.85 9.96
CA VAL A 9 2.58 22.16 9.49
C VAL A 9 2.29 20.66 9.39
N VAL A 10 2.56 20.06 8.23
CA VAL A 10 2.40 18.63 7.96
C VAL A 10 3.78 17.98 7.86
N ILE A 11 4.03 16.95 8.67
CA ILE A 11 5.27 16.18 8.70
C ILE A 11 5.13 14.98 7.78
N GLY A 12 5.79 15.03 6.62
CA GLY A 12 5.79 13.99 5.59
C GLY A 12 4.94 14.33 4.38
N ALA A 13 5.52 14.16 3.18
CA ALA A 13 4.86 14.35 1.89
C ALA A 13 4.42 13.02 1.24
N GLY A 14 4.01 12.06 2.07
CA GLY A 14 3.30 10.85 1.64
C GLY A 14 1.84 11.13 1.32
N LEU A 15 1.09 10.08 0.95
CA LEU A 15 -0.32 10.22 0.54
C LEU A 15 -1.19 10.87 1.62
N ALA A 16 -1.10 10.42 2.87
CA ALA A 16 -1.88 10.99 3.97
C ALA A 16 -1.56 12.47 4.19
N GLY A 17 -0.27 12.81 4.26
CA GLY A 17 0.16 14.21 4.48
C GLY A 17 -0.27 15.15 3.37
N LEU A 18 -0.08 14.76 2.11
CA LEU A 18 -0.52 15.55 0.97
C LEU A 18 -2.04 15.64 0.85
N SER A 19 -2.78 14.61 1.28
CA SER A 19 -4.25 14.66 1.34
C SER A 19 -4.74 15.70 2.36
N VAL A 20 -4.20 15.68 3.59
CA VAL A 20 -4.50 16.70 4.60
C VAL A 20 -4.10 18.08 4.10
N ALA A 21 -2.86 18.24 3.62
CA ALA A 21 -2.34 19.53 3.16
C ALA A 21 -3.18 20.13 2.03
N SER A 22 -3.59 19.31 1.07
CA SER A 22 -4.41 19.74 -0.07
C SER A 22 -5.79 20.25 0.37
N LEU A 23 -6.45 19.55 1.30
CA LEU A 23 -7.76 19.96 1.84
C LEU A 23 -7.62 21.24 2.65
N MET A 24 -6.64 21.31 3.56
CA MET A 24 -6.42 22.49 4.39
C MET A 24 -6.08 23.73 3.56
N ALA A 25 -5.23 23.60 2.54
CA ALA A 25 -4.89 24.72 1.66
C ALA A 25 -6.08 25.12 0.75
N LYS A 26 -6.68 24.16 0.04
CA LYS A 26 -7.70 24.47 -0.99
C LYS A 26 -9.06 24.78 -0.40
N LYS A 27 -9.52 24.03 0.60
CA LYS A 27 -10.89 24.13 1.14
C LYS A 27 -10.95 25.01 2.37
N GLU A 28 -10.03 24.83 3.29
CA GLU A 28 -9.98 25.59 4.55
C GLU A 28 -9.21 26.92 4.43
N LYS A 29 -8.55 27.17 3.29
CA LYS A 29 -7.78 28.40 3.04
C LYS A 29 -6.72 28.69 4.09
N LYS A 30 -6.14 27.63 4.64
CA LYS A 30 -5.08 27.71 5.65
C LYS A 30 -3.71 27.87 5.00
N ARG A 31 -2.81 28.58 5.69
CA ARG A 31 -1.39 28.62 5.32
C ARG A 31 -0.73 27.33 5.75
N VAL A 32 -0.46 26.47 4.79
CA VAL A 32 0.06 25.11 5.02
C VAL A 32 1.54 25.03 4.63
N LEU A 33 2.34 24.40 5.46
CA LEU A 33 3.68 23.94 5.13
C LEU A 33 3.74 22.42 5.23
N VAL A 34 4.17 21.76 4.18
CA VAL A 34 4.56 20.34 4.21
C VAL A 34 6.08 20.26 4.33
N VAL A 35 6.59 19.47 5.28
CA VAL A 35 8.03 19.25 5.48
C VAL A 35 8.35 17.79 5.18
N GLU A 36 9.19 17.55 4.18
CA GLU A 36 9.60 16.23 3.71
C GLU A 36 11.13 16.08 3.79
N LYS A 37 11.57 14.98 4.39
CA LYS A 37 13.00 14.68 4.58
C LYS A 37 13.74 14.36 3.28
N GLU A 38 13.03 13.83 2.30
CA GLU A 38 13.59 13.46 1.00
C GLU A 38 13.43 14.58 -0.03
N ASN A 39 14.20 14.49 -1.11
CA ASN A 39 14.11 15.45 -2.22
C ASN A 39 12.97 15.10 -3.20
N TYR A 40 12.11 14.15 -2.86
CA TYR A 40 10.97 13.71 -3.67
C TYR A 40 9.74 13.46 -2.79
N LEU A 41 8.58 13.50 -3.44
CA LEU A 41 7.27 13.29 -2.83
C LEU A 41 6.89 11.81 -2.87
N GLY A 42 5.84 11.45 -2.14
CA GLY A 42 5.13 10.18 -2.28
C GLY A 42 5.37 9.17 -1.17
N GLY A 43 6.49 9.26 -0.44
CA GLY A 43 6.82 8.28 0.59
C GLY A 43 6.79 6.85 0.02
N ARG A 44 6.01 5.94 0.61
CA ARG A 44 5.88 4.55 0.16
C ARG A 44 5.21 4.35 -1.22
N MET A 45 4.68 5.42 -1.84
CA MET A 45 4.21 5.40 -3.25
C MET A 45 5.33 5.73 -4.25
N LEU A 46 6.59 5.75 -3.83
CA LEU A 46 7.71 6.05 -4.70
C LEU A 46 7.74 5.11 -5.92
N SER A 47 7.74 5.72 -7.11
CA SER A 47 7.76 5.01 -8.38
C SER A 47 9.02 5.33 -9.15
N PHE A 48 9.50 4.36 -9.91
CA PHE A 48 10.73 4.42 -10.66
C PHE A 48 10.52 4.07 -12.13
N ARG A 49 11.42 4.54 -12.97
CA ARG A 49 11.53 4.14 -14.38
C ARG A 49 13.01 4.03 -14.78
N GLY A 50 13.32 3.05 -15.60
CA GLY A 50 14.60 2.98 -16.28
C GLY A 50 14.66 3.98 -17.43
N ARG A 51 15.77 4.72 -17.55
CA ARG A 51 16.07 5.63 -18.64
C ARG A 51 17.55 5.50 -19.01
N GLY A 52 17.84 4.81 -20.11
CA GLY A 52 19.20 4.44 -20.45
C GLY A 52 19.85 3.61 -19.35
N ASN A 53 20.99 4.07 -18.85
CA ASN A 53 21.71 3.42 -17.74
C ASN A 53 21.40 4.02 -16.36
N LYS A 54 20.33 4.81 -16.24
CA LYS A 54 19.89 5.46 -15.00
C LYS A 54 18.53 4.96 -14.56
N ILE A 55 18.26 5.09 -13.27
CA ILE A 55 16.93 4.97 -12.68
C ILE A 55 16.41 6.36 -12.41
N VAL A 56 15.14 6.62 -12.74
CA VAL A 56 14.52 7.93 -12.58
C VAL A 56 13.30 7.81 -11.69
N THR A 57 13.14 8.70 -10.74
CA THR A 57 11.90 8.78 -9.93
C THR A 57 10.75 9.35 -10.78
N HIS A 58 9.53 9.19 -10.29
CA HIS A 58 8.33 9.81 -10.89
C HIS A 58 8.40 11.35 -10.96
N MET A 59 9.31 11.99 -10.25
CA MET A 59 9.60 13.43 -10.32
C MET A 59 10.73 13.78 -11.30
N GLY A 60 11.28 12.80 -12.03
CA GLY A 60 12.32 13.01 -13.02
C GLY A 60 13.75 13.09 -12.46
N GLN A 61 13.97 12.78 -11.19
CA GLN A 61 15.31 12.78 -10.61
C GLN A 61 16.04 11.50 -11.02
N GLU A 62 17.18 11.68 -11.67
CA GLU A 62 18.06 10.59 -12.09
C GLU A 62 18.97 10.13 -10.94
N MET A 63 19.17 8.84 -10.86
CA MET A 63 20.04 8.22 -9.87
C MET A 63 20.80 7.03 -10.47
N ASP A 64 21.98 6.79 -9.93
CA ASP A 64 22.75 5.59 -10.13
C ASP A 64 22.33 4.50 -9.14
N GLU A 65 23.08 3.40 -9.08
CA GLU A 65 22.80 2.29 -8.17
C GLU A 65 22.80 2.73 -6.70
N GLU A 66 23.76 3.55 -6.26
CA GLU A 66 23.85 4.01 -4.88
C GLU A 66 22.68 4.93 -4.53
N GLY A 67 22.33 5.84 -5.41
CA GLY A 67 21.15 6.71 -5.28
C GLY A 67 19.86 5.92 -5.18
N PHE A 68 19.71 4.87 -6.02
CA PHE A 68 18.53 3.99 -5.97
C PHE A 68 18.44 3.23 -4.64
N ARG A 69 19.55 2.66 -4.14
CA ARG A 69 19.57 2.00 -2.83
C ARG A 69 19.24 2.95 -1.68
N LYS A 70 19.72 4.19 -1.72
CA LYS A 70 19.36 5.24 -0.76
C LYS A 70 17.88 5.61 -0.83
N ALA A 71 17.35 5.75 -2.04
CA ALA A 71 15.92 6.05 -2.23
C ALA A 71 15.04 4.93 -1.67
N LEU A 72 15.37 3.67 -1.91
CA LEU A 72 14.66 2.54 -1.31
C LEU A 72 14.74 2.56 0.22
N ALA A 73 15.94 2.75 0.78
CA ALA A 73 16.14 2.78 2.24
C ALA A 73 15.30 3.87 2.93
N SER A 74 15.08 5.00 2.26
CA SER A 74 14.27 6.10 2.78
C SER A 74 12.79 5.75 2.97
N VAL A 75 12.33 4.71 2.28
CA VAL A 75 10.95 4.19 2.32
C VAL A 75 10.89 2.76 2.87
N TYR A 76 11.85 2.41 3.72
CA TYR A 76 11.93 1.11 4.42
C TYR A 76 12.12 -0.09 3.49
N SER A 77 12.77 0.11 2.35
CA SER A 77 12.96 -0.92 1.33
C SER A 77 14.44 -1.10 0.98
N TRP A 78 14.81 -2.24 0.42
CA TRP A 78 16.16 -2.51 -0.09
C TRP A 78 16.14 -3.52 -1.22
N VAL A 79 17.21 -3.52 -2.03
CA VAL A 79 17.44 -4.55 -3.03
C VAL A 79 17.90 -5.82 -2.32
N HIS A 80 17.13 -6.90 -2.41
CA HIS A 80 17.52 -8.20 -1.87
C HIS A 80 18.43 -8.95 -2.84
N SER A 81 17.98 -9.14 -4.07
CA SER A 81 18.74 -9.79 -5.14
C SER A 81 18.31 -9.32 -6.51
N THR A 82 19.19 -9.50 -7.48
CA THR A 82 18.92 -9.22 -8.90
C THR A 82 19.53 -10.30 -9.79
N ASN A 83 19.00 -10.46 -10.99
CA ASN A 83 19.58 -11.31 -12.02
C ASN A 83 19.42 -10.66 -13.40
N PRO A 84 20.52 -10.28 -14.10
CA PRO A 84 21.90 -10.23 -13.59
C PRO A 84 22.07 -9.25 -12.42
N ASP A 85 23.29 -9.03 -11.93
CA ASP A 85 23.53 -8.04 -10.88
C ASP A 85 23.12 -6.63 -11.31
N LEU A 86 22.81 -5.76 -10.34
CA LEU A 86 22.24 -4.44 -10.62
C LEU A 86 23.17 -3.55 -11.44
N HIS A 87 24.47 -3.66 -11.25
CA HIS A 87 25.45 -2.94 -12.05
C HIS A 87 25.35 -3.34 -13.53
N THR A 88 25.36 -4.64 -13.82
CA THR A 88 25.16 -5.20 -15.16
C THR A 88 23.82 -4.80 -15.77
N ILE A 89 22.75 -4.80 -14.97
CA ILE A 89 21.42 -4.36 -15.41
C ILE A 89 21.46 -2.91 -15.90
N LEU A 90 22.11 -2.02 -15.17
CA LEU A 90 22.23 -0.60 -15.52
C LEU A 90 23.19 -0.40 -16.71
N GLU A 91 24.36 -1.02 -16.69
CA GLU A 91 25.36 -0.91 -17.76
C GLU A 91 24.78 -1.35 -19.12
N LYS A 92 24.06 -2.49 -19.15
CA LYS A 92 23.40 -3.03 -20.34
C LYS A 92 22.05 -2.40 -20.64
N LYS A 93 21.62 -1.40 -19.86
CA LYS A 93 20.36 -0.66 -20.03
C LYS A 93 19.12 -1.58 -20.03
N LEU A 94 19.14 -2.67 -19.26
CA LEU A 94 18.05 -3.66 -19.27
C LEU A 94 16.75 -3.11 -18.68
N LEU A 95 16.82 -2.07 -17.82
CA LEU A 95 15.66 -1.37 -17.26
C LEU A 95 15.07 -0.30 -18.18
N ASP A 96 15.73 0.04 -19.30
CA ASP A 96 15.30 1.15 -20.15
C ASP A 96 13.86 0.94 -20.65
N GLY A 97 12.99 1.94 -20.37
CA GLY A 97 11.57 1.90 -20.69
C GLY A 97 10.67 1.16 -19.69
N TYR A 98 11.22 0.42 -18.72
CA TYR A 98 10.43 -0.23 -17.69
C TYR A 98 10.11 0.68 -16.53
N GLY A 99 8.87 0.56 -15.98
CA GLY A 99 8.41 1.26 -14.78
C GLY A 99 8.03 0.29 -13.66
N TRP A 100 8.34 0.67 -12.42
CA TRP A 100 7.98 -0.12 -11.22
C TRP A 100 7.84 0.78 -9.98
N GLU A 101 7.28 0.23 -8.92
CA GLU A 101 7.12 0.88 -7.61
C GLU A 101 7.99 0.21 -6.55
N CYS A 102 8.25 0.90 -5.44
CA CYS A 102 9.03 0.34 -4.33
C CYS A 102 8.28 -0.72 -3.50
N GLY A 103 6.96 -0.85 -3.67
CA GLY A 103 6.12 -1.76 -2.90
C GLY A 103 4.85 -2.13 -3.65
N GLY A 104 3.70 -1.92 -3.02
CA GLY A 104 2.39 -2.25 -3.58
C GLY A 104 2.17 -1.66 -4.97
N THR A 105 1.59 -2.45 -5.84
CA THR A 105 1.65 -2.24 -7.28
C THR A 105 0.29 -2.00 -7.91
N VAL A 106 -0.76 -1.91 -7.09
CA VAL A 106 -2.16 -1.75 -7.54
C VAL A 106 -3.00 -1.03 -6.49
N THR A 107 -4.05 -0.37 -6.96
CA THR A 107 -5.15 0.09 -6.12
C THR A 107 -6.40 -0.73 -6.41
N PHE A 108 -7.15 -1.12 -5.38
CA PHE A 108 -8.21 -2.10 -5.55
C PHE A 108 -9.46 -1.55 -6.23
N TRP A 109 -9.77 -0.28 -6.10
CA TRP A 109 -11.02 0.27 -6.62
C TRP A 109 -10.84 1.24 -7.79
N GLY A 110 -9.60 1.43 -8.25
CA GLY A 110 -9.28 2.26 -9.41
C GLY A 110 -9.93 3.64 -9.31
N ASN A 111 -10.63 4.04 -10.36
CA ASN A 111 -11.32 5.33 -10.43
C ASN A 111 -12.48 5.51 -9.43
N LYS A 112 -12.89 4.44 -8.73
CA LYS A 112 -13.93 4.48 -7.69
C LYS A 112 -13.36 4.47 -6.27
N GLY A 113 -12.04 4.31 -6.10
CA GLY A 113 -11.37 4.29 -4.80
C GLY A 113 -11.34 5.67 -4.14
N ARG A 114 -11.12 5.69 -2.82
CA ARG A 114 -11.07 6.92 -2.02
C ARG A 114 -10.06 7.91 -2.55
N MET A 115 -8.92 7.42 -3.01
CA MET A 115 -7.87 8.25 -3.59
C MET A 115 -8.35 8.97 -4.87
N ALA A 116 -9.02 8.28 -5.78
CA ALA A 116 -9.59 8.87 -6.98
C ALA A 116 -10.73 9.85 -6.64
N CYS A 117 -11.57 9.52 -5.67
CA CYS A 117 -12.62 10.41 -5.18
C CYS A 117 -12.04 11.72 -4.64
N LEU A 118 -10.99 11.65 -3.81
CA LEU A 118 -10.30 12.84 -3.29
C LEU A 118 -9.70 13.68 -4.40
N LEU A 119 -8.97 13.07 -5.34
CA LEU A 119 -8.38 13.78 -6.47
C LEU A 119 -9.44 14.50 -7.31
N ASN A 120 -10.54 13.82 -7.64
CA ASN A 120 -11.66 14.41 -8.39
C ASN A 120 -12.29 15.60 -7.64
N TYR A 121 -12.51 15.46 -6.33
CA TYR A 121 -13.04 16.55 -5.48
C TYR A 121 -12.09 17.76 -5.45
N LEU A 122 -10.80 17.52 -5.53
CA LEU A 122 -9.76 18.55 -5.62
C LEU A 122 -9.54 19.07 -7.04
N GLY A 123 -10.27 18.57 -8.04
CA GLY A 123 -10.13 18.96 -9.44
C GLY A 123 -8.88 18.42 -10.12
N LYS A 124 -8.35 17.30 -9.65
CA LYS A 124 -7.17 16.61 -10.18
C LYS A 124 -7.53 15.18 -10.57
N HIS A 125 -8.09 15.02 -11.76
CA HIS A 125 -8.44 13.69 -12.26
C HIS A 125 -7.19 12.89 -12.63
N VAL A 126 -7.23 11.60 -12.35
CA VAL A 126 -6.22 10.62 -12.76
C VAL A 126 -6.91 9.34 -13.23
N ASP A 127 -6.72 8.99 -14.50
CA ASP A 127 -7.26 7.76 -15.05
C ASP A 127 -6.43 6.56 -14.59
N MET A 128 -7.15 5.51 -14.21
CA MET A 128 -6.57 4.24 -13.81
C MET A 128 -7.13 3.13 -14.68
N ALA A 129 -6.27 2.26 -15.17
CA ALA A 129 -6.70 1.10 -15.95
C ALA A 129 -7.47 0.11 -15.07
N GLY A 130 -8.54 -0.45 -15.58
CA GLY A 130 -9.36 -1.41 -14.84
C GLY A 130 -8.95 -2.89 -15.04
N ASN A 131 -9.32 -3.81 -14.14
CA ASN A 131 -8.99 -5.24 -14.20
C ASN A 131 -9.84 -6.01 -15.24
N LYS A 132 -9.24 -6.88 -16.06
CA LYS A 132 -9.92 -7.69 -17.08
C LYS A 132 -10.12 -9.14 -16.70
N GLY A 133 -9.46 -9.64 -15.66
CA GLY A 133 -9.57 -11.04 -15.29
C GLY A 133 -8.65 -11.42 -14.13
N PHE A 134 -8.82 -12.65 -13.70
CA PHE A 134 -8.11 -13.23 -12.58
C PHE A 134 -7.70 -14.67 -12.94
N LEU A 135 -6.46 -15.01 -12.65
CA LEU A 135 -5.90 -16.34 -12.87
C LEU A 135 -5.48 -16.92 -11.53
N VAL A 136 -5.95 -18.10 -11.20
CA VAL A 136 -5.45 -18.89 -10.06
C VAL A 136 -4.49 -19.92 -10.59
N ILE A 137 -3.33 -20.02 -9.96
CA ILE A 137 -2.27 -20.98 -10.26
C ILE A 137 -2.16 -21.90 -9.04
N GLU A 138 -2.14 -23.21 -9.26
CA GLU A 138 -1.91 -24.13 -8.14
C GLU A 138 -0.49 -24.00 -7.58
N SER A 139 -0.31 -24.40 -6.33
CA SER A 139 0.95 -24.27 -5.57
C SER A 139 2.17 -24.94 -6.20
N ASN A 140 1.96 -25.87 -7.13
CA ASN A 140 3.01 -26.53 -7.89
C ASN A 140 3.21 -25.93 -9.30
N GLY A 141 2.35 -24.97 -9.70
CA GLY A 141 2.35 -24.36 -11.04
C GLY A 141 1.75 -25.23 -12.15
N ASN A 142 1.33 -26.47 -11.86
CA ASN A 142 0.89 -27.43 -12.91
C ASN A 142 -0.49 -27.12 -13.46
N ALA A 143 -1.35 -26.47 -12.72
CA ALA A 143 -2.69 -26.11 -13.17
C ALA A 143 -2.96 -24.63 -13.04
N LYS A 144 -3.70 -24.09 -14.00
CA LYS A 144 -4.12 -22.69 -14.10
C LYS A 144 -5.63 -22.64 -14.31
N TYR A 145 -6.31 -21.87 -13.48
CA TYR A 145 -7.76 -21.69 -13.55
C TYR A 145 -8.05 -20.22 -13.84
N GLN A 146 -8.56 -19.96 -15.02
CA GLN A 146 -9.00 -18.62 -15.38
C GLN A 146 -10.41 -18.40 -14.87
N ILE A 147 -10.60 -17.36 -14.05
CA ILE A 147 -11.91 -16.99 -13.54
C ILE A 147 -12.47 -15.89 -14.44
N ALA A 148 -13.42 -16.26 -15.28
CA ALA A 148 -14.27 -15.34 -15.99
C ALA A 148 -15.45 -14.91 -15.09
N LYS A 149 -16.21 -13.88 -15.50
CA LYS A 149 -17.33 -13.36 -14.75
C LYS A 149 -18.32 -14.46 -14.31
N GLY A 150 -18.34 -14.72 -13.01
CA GLY A 150 -19.40 -15.53 -12.38
C GLY A 150 -19.24 -17.05 -12.43
N GLU A 151 -18.14 -17.56 -12.97
CA GLU A 151 -17.89 -18.99 -12.99
C GLU A 151 -17.46 -19.52 -11.61
N PRO A 152 -17.89 -20.74 -11.24
CA PRO A 152 -17.43 -21.39 -10.02
C PRO A 152 -15.93 -21.70 -10.11
N TYR A 153 -15.27 -21.76 -8.96
CA TYR A 153 -13.87 -22.12 -8.88
C TYR A 153 -13.67 -23.59 -9.29
N GLY A 154 -13.05 -23.82 -10.42
CA GLY A 154 -12.88 -25.13 -11.02
C GLY A 154 -12.10 -26.15 -10.17
N TRP A 155 -11.35 -25.69 -9.16
CA TRP A 155 -10.60 -26.54 -8.24
C TRP A 155 -11.36 -26.87 -6.94
N MET A 156 -12.57 -26.34 -6.75
CA MET A 156 -13.45 -26.61 -5.62
C MET A 156 -14.63 -27.48 -6.03
N ASN A 157 -15.05 -28.39 -5.15
CA ASN A 157 -16.28 -29.11 -5.32
C ASN A 157 -17.53 -28.23 -5.07
N GLU A 158 -18.71 -28.75 -5.33
CA GLU A 158 -19.96 -27.98 -5.22
C GLU A 158 -20.23 -27.49 -3.80
N GLU A 159 -19.95 -28.29 -2.77
CA GLU A 159 -20.14 -27.94 -1.37
C GLU A 159 -19.18 -26.81 -0.94
N GLN A 160 -17.92 -26.92 -1.31
CA GLN A 160 -16.90 -25.90 -1.06
C GLN A 160 -17.28 -24.56 -1.74
N ASN A 161 -17.69 -24.60 -3.00
CA ASN A 161 -18.18 -23.43 -3.73
C ASN A 161 -19.40 -22.79 -3.05
N LYS A 162 -20.35 -23.60 -2.55
CA LYS A 162 -21.53 -23.13 -1.82
C LYS A 162 -21.11 -22.43 -0.52
N THR A 163 -20.18 -23.00 0.22
CA THR A 163 -19.67 -22.44 1.47
C THR A 163 -18.97 -21.09 1.24
N VAL A 164 -18.06 -21.00 0.27
CA VAL A 164 -17.40 -19.73 -0.09
C VAL A 164 -18.42 -18.67 -0.46
N LYS A 165 -19.38 -18.99 -1.32
CA LYS A 165 -20.45 -18.06 -1.72
C LYS A 165 -21.28 -17.58 -0.54
N SER A 166 -21.58 -18.48 0.42
CA SER A 166 -22.32 -18.14 1.64
C SER A 166 -21.53 -17.17 2.52
N MET A 167 -20.23 -17.43 2.72
CA MET A 167 -19.35 -16.57 3.51
C MET A 167 -19.19 -15.19 2.87
N LEU A 168 -18.95 -15.11 1.56
CA LEU A 168 -18.85 -13.83 0.85
C LEU A 168 -20.19 -13.06 0.84
N ARG A 169 -21.32 -13.77 0.78
CA ARG A 169 -22.64 -13.15 0.89
C ARG A 169 -22.89 -12.57 2.28
N GLU A 170 -22.50 -13.25 3.36
CA GLU A 170 -22.58 -12.71 4.72
C GLU A 170 -21.84 -11.39 4.82
N ILE A 171 -20.62 -11.32 4.27
CA ILE A 171 -19.83 -10.10 4.25
C ILE A 171 -20.51 -9.00 3.43
N ALA A 172 -20.97 -9.32 2.23
CA ALA A 172 -21.61 -8.34 1.33
C ALA A 172 -22.89 -7.74 1.92
N MET A 173 -23.62 -8.51 2.72
CA MET A 173 -24.88 -8.13 3.34
C MET A 173 -24.74 -7.57 4.77
N ALA A 174 -23.52 -7.50 5.31
CA ALA A 174 -23.27 -7.00 6.65
C ALA A 174 -23.74 -5.55 6.79
N ASP A 175 -24.49 -5.28 7.83
CA ASP A 175 -24.88 -3.92 8.24
C ASP A 175 -23.84 -3.31 9.21
N GLU A 176 -24.08 -2.06 9.63
CA GLU A 176 -23.17 -1.37 10.56
C GLU A 176 -23.08 -2.05 11.92
N LYS A 177 -24.18 -2.69 12.37
CA LYS A 177 -24.18 -3.44 13.63
C LYS A 177 -23.22 -4.64 13.53
N LYS A 178 -23.29 -5.37 12.41
CA LYS A 178 -22.43 -6.53 12.15
C LYS A 178 -20.96 -6.13 12.00
N LEU A 179 -20.68 -5.04 11.30
CA LEU A 179 -19.32 -4.50 11.20
C LEU A 179 -18.76 -4.13 12.58
N LYS A 180 -19.59 -3.56 13.46
CA LYS A 180 -19.18 -3.23 14.83
C LYS A 180 -18.89 -4.48 15.67
N GLU A 181 -19.65 -5.56 15.51
CA GLU A 181 -19.35 -6.85 16.14
C GLU A 181 -17.97 -7.37 15.70
N TRP A 182 -17.60 -7.14 14.43
CA TRP A 182 -16.33 -7.58 13.85
C TRP A 182 -15.11 -6.72 14.24
N GLU A 183 -15.29 -5.60 14.93
CA GLU A 183 -14.17 -4.75 15.41
C GLU A 183 -13.22 -5.47 16.37
N ARG A 184 -13.73 -6.46 17.11
CA ARG A 184 -13.00 -7.22 18.13
C ARG A 184 -12.56 -8.62 17.68
N MET A 185 -12.74 -8.93 16.42
CA MET A 185 -12.55 -10.26 15.86
C MET A 185 -11.50 -10.25 14.75
N SER A 186 -10.60 -11.23 14.76
CA SER A 186 -9.72 -11.47 13.63
C SER A 186 -10.44 -12.22 12.51
N LEU A 187 -9.92 -12.12 11.29
CA LEU A 187 -10.41 -12.90 10.15
C LEU A 187 -10.25 -14.42 10.41
N ASP A 188 -9.15 -14.84 11.02
CA ASP A 188 -8.91 -16.24 11.39
C ASP A 188 -10.04 -16.80 12.28
N GLN A 189 -10.37 -16.06 13.35
CA GLN A 189 -11.47 -16.44 14.23
C GLN A 189 -12.79 -16.52 13.47
N TRP A 190 -13.10 -15.52 12.65
CA TRP A 190 -14.34 -15.47 11.85
C TRP A 190 -14.45 -16.66 10.89
N MET A 191 -13.35 -17.04 10.23
CA MET A 191 -13.32 -18.18 9.30
C MET A 191 -13.49 -19.52 10.04
N LYS A 192 -12.77 -19.73 11.16
CA LYS A 192 -12.85 -20.97 11.94
C LYS A 192 -14.24 -21.25 12.52
N GLU A 193 -15.02 -20.21 12.79
CA GLU A 193 -16.43 -20.35 13.20
C GLU A 193 -17.36 -20.81 12.06
N ARG A 194 -16.95 -20.69 10.78
CA ARG A 194 -17.80 -20.91 9.60
C ARG A 194 -17.41 -22.10 8.75
N THR A 195 -16.17 -22.52 8.79
CA THR A 195 -15.69 -23.64 8.00
C THR A 195 -14.59 -24.41 8.71
N GLN A 196 -14.64 -25.75 8.53
CA GLN A 196 -13.55 -26.67 8.87
C GLN A 196 -12.85 -27.18 7.60
N ASP A 197 -13.36 -26.80 6.41
CA ASP A 197 -12.78 -27.18 5.14
C ASP A 197 -11.54 -26.33 4.87
N ARG A 198 -10.41 -27.00 4.75
CA ARG A 198 -9.11 -26.37 4.55
C ARG A 198 -9.04 -25.55 3.25
N LYS A 199 -9.59 -26.05 2.14
CA LYS A 199 -9.57 -25.34 0.86
C LYS A 199 -10.39 -24.04 0.89
N VAL A 200 -11.56 -24.10 1.55
CA VAL A 200 -12.40 -22.91 1.75
C VAL A 200 -11.67 -21.88 2.61
N TYR A 201 -11.05 -22.33 3.70
CA TYR A 201 -10.27 -21.47 4.58
C TYR A 201 -9.11 -20.80 3.82
N GLU A 202 -8.27 -21.60 3.16
CA GLU A 202 -7.11 -21.12 2.38
C GLU A 202 -7.52 -20.12 1.29
N TYR A 203 -8.64 -20.37 0.62
CA TYR A 203 -9.12 -19.44 -0.40
C TYR A 203 -9.53 -18.07 0.17
N ILE A 204 -10.31 -18.04 1.23
CA ILE A 204 -10.71 -16.77 1.87
C ILE A 204 -9.49 -16.05 2.45
N ALA A 205 -8.56 -16.79 3.05
CA ALA A 205 -7.29 -16.25 3.54
C ALA A 205 -6.47 -15.61 2.42
N ALA A 206 -6.34 -16.29 1.27
CA ALA A 206 -5.63 -15.76 0.10
C ALA A 206 -6.29 -14.49 -0.46
N VAL A 207 -7.62 -14.48 -0.59
CA VAL A 207 -8.37 -13.27 -0.99
C VAL A 207 -8.11 -12.12 -0.01
N ALA A 208 -8.11 -12.40 1.28
CA ALA A 208 -7.85 -11.39 2.29
C ALA A 208 -6.40 -10.91 2.26
N SER A 209 -5.44 -11.80 2.10
CA SER A 209 -4.02 -11.48 1.95
C SER A 209 -3.77 -10.49 0.81
N ILE A 210 -4.43 -10.71 -0.34
CA ILE A 210 -4.37 -9.78 -1.47
C ILE A 210 -4.85 -8.37 -1.08
N HIS A 211 -5.99 -8.29 -0.41
CA HIS A 211 -6.68 -7.02 -0.18
C HIS A 211 -6.18 -6.27 1.06
N MET A 212 -5.80 -7.03 2.08
CA MET A 212 -5.34 -6.48 3.36
C MET A 212 -3.83 -6.50 3.51
N VAL A 213 -3.15 -7.14 2.56
CA VAL A 213 -1.69 -7.25 2.49
C VAL A 213 -1.08 -7.76 3.80
N SER A 214 -1.64 -8.85 4.28
CA SER A 214 -1.11 -9.58 5.43
C SER A 214 -1.08 -11.07 5.11
N GLY A 215 0.04 -11.72 5.36
CA GLY A 215 0.20 -13.16 5.15
C GLY A 215 -0.56 -14.02 6.18
N GLU A 216 -1.08 -13.42 7.27
CA GLU A 216 -1.71 -14.16 8.36
C GLU A 216 -3.11 -13.64 8.68
N PRO A 217 -4.16 -14.45 8.50
CA PRO A 217 -5.53 -14.08 8.84
C PRO A 217 -5.74 -13.68 10.31
N ALA A 218 -4.91 -14.19 11.22
CA ALA A 218 -4.94 -13.82 12.63
C ALA A 218 -4.56 -12.35 12.87
N ASN A 219 -3.80 -11.77 11.96
CA ASN A 219 -3.35 -10.38 12.00
C ASN A 219 -4.26 -9.43 11.20
N ILE A 220 -5.32 -9.95 10.58
CA ILE A 220 -6.30 -9.16 9.84
C ILE A 220 -7.53 -8.91 10.72
N ALA A 221 -7.83 -7.65 11.02
CA ALA A 221 -9.08 -7.30 11.67
C ALA A 221 -10.27 -7.62 10.74
N MET A 222 -11.24 -8.39 11.23
CA MET A 222 -12.40 -8.79 10.42
C MET A 222 -13.21 -7.60 9.93
N ARG A 223 -13.29 -6.51 10.69
CA ARG A 223 -13.94 -5.28 10.26
C ARG A 223 -13.27 -4.67 9.03
N ASP A 224 -11.93 -4.65 8.95
CA ASP A 224 -11.20 -4.09 7.82
C ASP A 224 -11.49 -4.88 6.55
N PHE A 225 -11.34 -6.19 6.60
CA PHE A 225 -11.65 -7.06 5.48
C PHE A 225 -13.13 -7.03 5.10
N GLY A 226 -14.02 -7.15 6.10
CA GLY A 226 -15.47 -7.10 5.91
C GLY A 226 -15.94 -5.78 5.31
N GLY A 227 -15.44 -4.65 5.83
CA GLY A 227 -15.75 -3.32 5.31
C GLY A 227 -15.29 -3.14 3.87
N PHE A 228 -14.07 -3.60 3.57
CA PHE A 228 -13.51 -3.59 2.22
C PHE A 228 -14.37 -4.39 1.23
N MET A 229 -14.67 -5.64 1.55
CA MET A 229 -15.44 -6.54 0.67
C MET A 229 -16.90 -6.07 0.52
N ARG A 230 -17.51 -5.55 1.59
CA ARG A 230 -18.84 -4.93 1.54
C ARG A 230 -18.87 -3.71 0.61
N ALA A 231 -17.85 -2.85 0.69
CA ALA A 231 -17.73 -1.70 -0.21
C ALA A 231 -17.63 -2.16 -1.67
N ALA A 232 -16.79 -3.15 -1.94
CA ALA A 232 -16.65 -3.74 -3.26
C ALA A 232 -17.98 -4.30 -3.79
N ALA A 233 -18.74 -5.02 -2.95
CA ALA A 233 -20.06 -5.54 -3.32
C ALA A 233 -21.06 -4.41 -3.66
N LYS A 234 -21.11 -3.35 -2.84
CA LYS A 234 -21.96 -2.18 -3.10
C LYS A 234 -21.60 -1.42 -4.38
N MET A 235 -20.33 -1.45 -4.78
CA MET A 235 -19.88 -0.92 -6.07
C MET A 235 -20.26 -1.79 -7.27
N GLY A 236 -20.89 -2.94 -7.05
CA GLY A 236 -21.20 -3.92 -8.08
C GLY A 236 -19.97 -4.72 -8.54
N VAL A 237 -18.91 -4.74 -7.74
CA VAL A 237 -17.73 -5.55 -8.00
C VAL A 237 -18.05 -7.01 -7.69
N ASN A 238 -17.71 -7.89 -8.60
CA ASN A 238 -17.79 -9.32 -8.34
C ASN A 238 -16.65 -9.73 -7.39
N LEU A 239 -16.97 -10.01 -6.14
CA LEU A 239 -16.01 -10.40 -5.11
C LEU A 239 -15.25 -11.69 -5.46
N LEU A 240 -15.82 -12.54 -6.33
CA LEU A 240 -15.21 -13.76 -6.80
C LEU A 240 -14.10 -13.53 -7.84
N THR A 241 -14.08 -12.38 -8.51
CA THR A 241 -13.10 -12.05 -9.57
C THR A 241 -12.06 -11.02 -9.14
N GLY A 242 -11.90 -10.80 -7.83
CA GLY A 242 -10.84 -9.95 -7.28
C GLY A 242 -11.02 -8.44 -7.43
N GLY A 243 -12.21 -7.99 -7.83
CA GLY A 243 -12.54 -6.58 -7.83
C GLY A 243 -11.97 -5.72 -8.96
N ALA A 244 -12.37 -4.46 -8.98
CA ALA A 244 -11.82 -3.45 -9.86
C ALA A 244 -10.48 -2.98 -9.29
N THR A 245 -9.39 -3.32 -9.95
CA THR A 245 -8.07 -2.81 -9.63
C THR A 245 -7.67 -1.75 -10.63
N GLY A 246 -6.99 -0.73 -10.15
CA GLY A 246 -6.43 0.29 -11.00
C GLY A 246 -4.91 0.27 -10.97
N ILE A 247 -4.31 0.44 -12.12
CA ILE A 247 -2.87 0.65 -12.28
C ILE A 247 -2.70 2.07 -12.80
N MET A 248 -1.80 2.82 -12.19
CA MET A 248 -1.50 4.18 -12.62
C MET A 248 -0.85 4.19 -14.00
N PRO A 249 -1.29 5.07 -14.92
CA PRO A 249 -0.65 5.26 -16.20
C PRO A 249 0.76 5.88 -16.03
N ASP A 250 1.59 5.66 -16.99
CA ASP A 250 2.90 6.27 -17.27
C ASP A 250 3.92 6.34 -16.13
N THR A 251 3.61 6.98 -15.03
CA THR A 251 4.58 7.34 -13.98
C THR A 251 4.39 6.59 -12.66
N GLY A 252 3.43 5.65 -12.60
CA GLY A 252 3.11 4.89 -11.40
C GLY A 252 2.38 5.71 -10.33
N PHE A 253 2.28 5.15 -9.12
CA PHE A 253 1.52 5.77 -8.01
C PHE A 253 2.13 7.06 -7.47
N GLY A 254 3.44 7.26 -7.63
CA GLY A 254 4.10 8.50 -7.25
C GLY A 254 3.50 9.75 -7.91
N TYR A 255 2.89 9.60 -9.08
CA TYR A 255 2.22 10.69 -9.78
C TYR A 255 1.04 11.28 -9.00
N ILE A 256 0.38 10.49 -8.17
CA ILE A 256 -0.68 10.98 -7.27
C ILE A 256 -0.14 12.01 -6.29
N ALA A 257 1.05 11.75 -5.73
CA ALA A 257 1.70 12.71 -4.85
C ALA A 257 2.01 14.02 -5.57
N VAL A 258 2.43 13.96 -6.83
CA VAL A 258 2.64 15.14 -7.67
C VAL A 258 1.34 15.93 -7.83
N ARG A 259 0.23 15.24 -8.20
CA ARG A 259 -1.09 15.89 -8.39
C ARG A 259 -1.60 16.56 -7.10
N LEU A 260 -1.46 15.89 -5.94
CA LEU A 260 -1.81 16.50 -4.65
C LEU A 260 -0.90 17.68 -4.31
N SER A 261 0.40 17.59 -4.60
CA SER A 261 1.34 18.70 -4.36
C SER A 261 1.05 19.93 -5.20
N GLU A 262 0.54 19.74 -6.41
CA GLU A 262 0.04 20.86 -7.25
C GLU A 262 -1.10 21.59 -6.56
N VAL A 263 -2.07 20.85 -5.99
CA VAL A 263 -3.19 21.46 -5.23
C VAL A 263 -2.67 22.32 -4.08
N VAL A 264 -1.68 21.81 -3.32
CA VAL A 264 -1.08 22.57 -2.22
C VAL A 264 -0.48 23.87 -2.74
N ARG A 265 0.38 23.80 -3.78
CA ARG A 265 1.08 24.97 -4.33
C ARG A 265 0.14 25.96 -5.01
N GLU A 266 -0.86 25.50 -5.73
CA GLU A 266 -1.88 26.35 -6.39
C GLU A 266 -2.74 27.13 -5.38
N ASN A 267 -2.74 26.73 -4.11
CA ASN A 267 -3.47 27.38 -3.03
C ASN A 267 -2.53 27.96 -1.95
N GLU A 268 -1.37 28.48 -2.38
CA GLU A 268 -0.40 29.22 -1.55
C GLU A 268 0.24 28.39 -0.43
N GLY A 269 0.08 27.06 -0.46
CA GLY A 269 0.79 26.16 0.45
C GLY A 269 2.23 25.93 -0.01
N GLU A 270 3.11 25.71 0.95
CA GLU A 270 4.53 25.49 0.72
C GLU A 270 4.90 24.01 0.97
N ILE A 271 5.86 23.49 0.20
CA ILE A 271 6.42 22.16 0.38
C ILE A 271 7.93 22.27 0.43
N LEU A 272 8.50 21.92 1.57
CA LEU A 272 9.91 21.96 1.85
C LEU A 272 10.49 20.56 1.76
N LEU A 273 11.19 20.26 0.66
CA LEU A 273 11.87 18.99 0.43
C LEU A 273 13.29 19.00 1.00
N GLY A 274 13.89 17.82 1.20
CA GLY A 274 15.25 17.65 1.72
C GLY A 274 15.41 18.20 3.14
N THR A 275 14.32 18.30 3.88
CA THR A 275 14.28 18.91 5.20
C THR A 275 13.68 17.95 6.23
N ARG A 276 14.45 17.60 7.24
CA ARG A 276 14.01 16.69 8.30
C ARG A 276 13.38 17.46 9.45
N VAL A 277 12.17 17.07 9.84
CA VAL A 277 11.63 17.46 11.15
C VAL A 277 12.38 16.67 12.23
N LYS A 278 13.00 17.38 13.14
CA LYS A 278 13.73 16.82 14.27
C LYS A 278 12.80 16.49 15.44
N GLN A 279 11.92 17.43 15.76
CA GLN A 279 10.90 17.22 16.80
C GLN A 279 9.72 18.19 16.67
N VAL A 280 8.57 17.78 17.18
CA VAL A 280 7.44 18.64 17.48
C VAL A 280 7.71 19.36 18.80
N LEU A 281 7.49 20.66 18.84
CA LEU A 281 7.69 21.48 20.01
C LEU A 281 6.37 21.76 20.73
N PHE A 282 6.39 21.64 22.05
CA PHE A 282 5.21 21.83 22.89
C PHE A 282 5.43 22.97 23.88
N ARG A 283 4.35 23.70 24.17
CA ARG A 283 4.24 24.54 25.35
C ARG A 283 3.18 23.90 26.25
N ARG A 284 3.61 23.29 27.36
CA ARG A 284 2.80 22.35 28.13
C ARG A 284 2.34 21.22 27.21
N ASN A 285 1.04 20.99 27.08
CA ASN A 285 0.47 19.95 26.20
C ASN A 285 -0.07 20.49 24.87
N THR A 286 0.37 21.67 24.44
CA THR A 286 -0.06 22.27 23.16
C THR A 286 1.11 22.33 22.20
N ALA A 287 0.97 21.73 21.02
CA ALA A 287 1.94 21.87 19.94
C ALA A 287 2.01 23.34 19.49
N ILE A 288 3.22 23.86 19.33
CA ILE A 288 3.47 25.25 18.94
C ILE A 288 4.24 25.36 17.61
N GLY A 289 4.61 24.24 17.02
CA GLY A 289 5.37 24.15 15.78
C GLY A 289 6.35 23.00 15.79
N VAL A 290 7.31 23.06 14.89
CA VAL A 290 8.32 22.01 14.70
C VAL A 290 9.73 22.58 14.66
N GLU A 291 10.67 21.79 15.09
CA GLU A 291 12.09 22.01 14.89
C GLU A 291 12.52 21.23 13.63
N ILE A 292 13.15 21.91 12.69
CA ILE A 292 13.65 21.31 11.44
C ILE A 292 15.17 21.37 11.39
N GLU A 293 15.75 20.37 10.74
CA GLU A 293 17.18 20.32 10.43
C GLU A 293 17.39 20.70 8.97
N THR A 294 18.23 21.70 8.73
CA THR A 294 18.63 22.16 7.41
C THR A 294 20.16 22.16 7.30
N PRO A 295 20.75 22.22 6.09
CA PRO A 295 22.20 22.37 5.92
C PRO A 295 22.80 23.61 6.64
N LYS A 296 21.96 24.60 6.98
CA LYS A 296 22.37 25.82 7.70
C LYS A 296 22.19 25.73 9.22
N GLY A 297 21.77 24.57 9.74
CA GLY A 297 21.53 24.31 11.15
C GLY A 297 20.04 24.06 11.47
N VAL A 298 19.72 24.12 12.75
CA VAL A 298 18.39 23.85 13.28
C VAL A 298 17.57 25.13 13.31
N ASN A 299 16.34 25.07 12.81
CA ASN A 299 15.41 26.19 12.78
C ASN A 299 14.06 25.82 13.38
N PHE A 300 13.40 26.81 14.00
CA PHE A 300 12.04 26.67 14.50
C PHE A 300 11.02 27.20 13.49
N ILE A 301 10.00 26.39 13.21
CA ILE A 301 8.83 26.79 12.42
C ILE A 301 7.63 26.81 13.33
N LYS A 302 7.08 28.01 13.56
CA LYS A 302 5.87 28.19 14.36
C LYS A 302 4.64 27.72 13.58
N SER A 303 3.74 26.97 14.28
CA SER A 303 2.45 26.55 13.74
C SER A 303 1.40 26.46 14.83
N GLU A 304 0.14 26.67 14.47
CA GLU A 304 -1.01 26.47 15.38
C GLU A 304 -1.40 24.99 15.45
N GLN A 305 -1.24 24.25 14.36
CA GLN A 305 -1.56 22.83 14.23
C GLN A 305 -0.38 22.10 13.58
N VAL A 306 -0.07 20.92 14.07
CA VAL A 306 0.94 20.02 13.52
C VAL A 306 0.28 18.68 13.20
N VAL A 307 0.49 18.18 11.99
CA VAL A 307 0.02 16.85 11.56
C VAL A 307 1.22 15.94 11.39
N CYS A 308 1.28 14.85 12.16
CA CYS A 308 2.30 13.81 12.03
C CYS A 308 1.76 12.70 11.13
N THR A 309 2.46 12.40 10.02
CA THR A 309 2.07 11.34 9.08
C THR A 309 3.12 10.23 8.97
N LEU A 310 3.97 10.13 9.96
CA LEU A 310 4.92 9.03 10.07
C LEU A 310 4.19 7.72 10.40
N PRO A 311 4.74 6.55 10.03
CA PRO A 311 4.23 5.27 10.52
C PRO A 311 4.08 5.28 12.04
N THR A 312 3.09 4.56 12.57
CA THR A 312 2.68 4.64 13.97
C THR A 312 3.84 4.43 14.94
N LYS A 313 4.68 3.41 14.71
CA LYS A 313 5.88 3.17 15.53
C LYS A 313 6.95 4.28 15.38
N ASP A 314 6.94 5.02 14.28
CA ASP A 314 7.94 6.06 13.99
C ASP A 314 7.57 7.44 14.52
N MET A 315 6.32 7.65 14.98
CA MET A 315 5.92 8.95 15.52
C MET A 315 6.82 9.41 16.68
N PHE A 316 7.32 8.47 17.47
CA PHE A 316 8.22 8.78 18.61
C PHE A 316 9.61 9.26 18.17
N LYS A 317 9.95 9.19 16.89
CA LYS A 317 11.18 9.78 16.35
C LYS A 317 11.11 11.32 16.31
N VAL A 318 9.89 11.87 16.27
CA VAL A 318 9.66 13.32 16.21
C VAL A 318 8.79 13.86 17.34
N ILE A 319 8.12 13.00 18.11
CA ILE A 319 7.31 13.37 19.27
C ILE A 319 7.87 12.62 20.48
N PRO A 320 8.41 13.34 21.48
CA PRO A 320 8.99 12.69 22.66
C PRO A 320 7.96 11.82 23.40
N LYS A 321 8.34 10.58 23.73
CA LYS A 321 7.47 9.61 24.42
C LYS A 321 6.87 10.14 25.73
N GLY A 322 7.59 11.03 26.43
CA GLY A 322 7.12 11.63 27.69
C GLY A 322 5.85 12.47 27.60
N HIS A 323 5.37 12.75 26.39
CA HIS A 323 4.07 13.40 26.16
C HIS A 323 2.89 12.42 26.13
N PHE A 324 3.16 11.11 26.11
CA PHE A 324 2.13 10.09 26.07
C PHE A 324 2.08 9.27 27.36
N PRO A 325 0.91 8.72 27.72
CA PRO A 325 0.82 7.72 28.79
C PRO A 325 1.72 6.51 28.50
N VAL A 326 2.29 5.96 29.58
CA VAL A 326 3.22 4.81 29.47
C VAL A 326 2.55 3.62 28.77
N ASP A 327 1.28 3.36 29.10
CA ASP A 327 0.50 2.25 28.50
C ASP A 327 0.28 2.47 27.01
N PHE A 328 0.05 3.70 26.56
CA PHE A 328 -0.06 4.03 25.15
C PHE A 328 1.25 3.74 24.40
N VAL A 329 2.38 4.18 24.95
CA VAL A 329 3.70 3.91 24.36
C VAL A 329 3.96 2.40 24.28
N ALA A 330 3.70 1.68 25.38
CA ALA A 330 3.89 0.25 25.45
C ALA A 330 2.99 -0.48 24.44
N HIS A 331 1.74 -0.06 24.28
CA HIS A 331 0.81 -0.60 23.29
C HIS A 331 1.35 -0.44 21.87
N ILE A 332 1.77 0.77 21.48
CA ILE A 332 2.32 1.02 20.13
C ILE A 332 3.58 0.17 19.86
N GLU A 333 4.45 0.02 20.85
CA GLU A 333 5.73 -0.69 20.67
C GLU A 333 5.60 -2.21 20.66
N LYS A 334 4.63 -2.77 21.41
CA LYS A 334 4.50 -4.21 21.61
C LYS A 334 3.41 -4.87 20.76
N ASP A 335 2.27 -4.19 20.60
CA ASP A 335 1.07 -4.80 20.04
C ASP A 335 0.89 -4.50 18.56
N PHE A 336 1.64 -3.50 18.04
CA PHE A 336 1.64 -3.21 16.61
C PHE A 336 2.67 -4.06 15.88
N PHE A 337 2.27 -4.64 14.78
CA PHE A 337 3.16 -5.30 13.83
C PHE A 337 3.16 -4.56 12.51
N SER A 338 4.24 -4.70 11.77
CA SER A 338 4.36 -4.17 10.41
C SER A 338 4.28 -5.33 9.42
N THR A 339 3.60 -5.12 8.32
CA THR A 339 3.62 -6.08 7.22
C THR A 339 4.77 -5.72 6.28
N GLY A 340 5.70 -6.66 6.13
CA GLY A 340 6.73 -6.60 5.13
C GLY A 340 6.19 -6.96 3.75
N MET A 341 6.87 -6.49 2.71
CA MET A 341 6.55 -6.82 1.32
C MET A 341 7.81 -7.27 0.59
N LEU A 342 7.76 -8.48 0.09
CA LEU A 342 8.72 -8.98 -0.88
C LEU A 342 8.14 -8.79 -2.27
N THR A 343 8.80 -8.00 -3.11
CA THR A 343 8.30 -7.65 -4.44
C THR A 343 9.33 -7.99 -5.49
N ALA A 344 8.93 -8.67 -6.55
CA ALA A 344 9.76 -8.90 -7.71
C ALA A 344 9.26 -8.12 -8.92
N PHE A 345 10.21 -7.68 -9.74
CA PHE A 345 9.95 -7.10 -11.05
C PHE A 345 10.76 -7.86 -12.08
N TYR A 346 10.06 -8.34 -13.12
CA TYR A 346 10.65 -9.04 -14.24
C TYR A 346 10.50 -8.20 -15.51
N GLY A 347 11.58 -7.98 -16.23
CA GLY A 347 11.55 -7.58 -17.62
C GLY A 347 11.57 -8.83 -18.47
N LEU A 348 10.63 -8.94 -19.40
CA LEU A 348 10.41 -10.11 -20.26
C LEU A 348 10.56 -9.73 -21.74
N LYS A 349 11.14 -10.62 -22.53
CA LYS A 349 11.30 -10.47 -24.00
C LYS A 349 10.00 -10.72 -24.78
N SER A 350 9.00 -11.36 -24.15
CA SER A 350 7.69 -11.64 -24.73
C SER A 350 6.59 -11.61 -23.68
N ASN A 351 5.32 -11.67 -24.12
CA ASN A 351 4.17 -11.78 -23.23
C ASN A 351 3.89 -13.24 -22.88
N ILE A 352 4.43 -13.68 -21.74
CA ILE A 352 4.30 -15.07 -21.28
C ILE A 352 2.85 -15.56 -21.10
N LEU A 353 1.89 -14.66 -20.90
CA LEU A 353 0.47 -15.02 -20.80
C LEU A 353 -0.09 -15.41 -22.15
N VAL A 354 0.27 -14.66 -23.21
CA VAL A 354 -0.10 -14.99 -24.59
C VAL A 354 0.59 -16.27 -25.03
N ASP A 355 1.88 -16.41 -24.73
CA ASP A 355 2.66 -17.62 -25.06
C ASP A 355 2.08 -18.87 -24.39
N ALA A 356 1.51 -18.74 -23.21
CA ALA A 356 0.82 -19.81 -22.49
C ALA A 356 -0.64 -19.99 -22.88
N ASN A 357 -1.12 -19.29 -23.92
CA ASN A 357 -2.52 -19.28 -24.36
C ASN A 357 -3.52 -18.90 -23.24
N VAL A 358 -3.11 -17.96 -22.40
CA VAL A 358 -3.94 -17.40 -21.33
C VAL A 358 -4.37 -16.01 -21.74
N ILE A 359 -5.63 -15.64 -21.49
CA ILE A 359 -6.11 -14.28 -21.73
C ILE A 359 -5.29 -13.31 -20.88
N PRO A 360 -4.72 -12.25 -21.46
CA PRO A 360 -4.00 -11.24 -20.70
C PRO A 360 -4.84 -10.71 -19.53
N THR A 361 -4.40 -10.97 -18.34
CA THR A 361 -5.04 -10.56 -17.08
C THR A 361 -4.05 -9.77 -16.24
N SER A 362 -4.53 -8.86 -15.42
CA SER A 362 -3.66 -8.11 -14.52
C SER A 362 -3.33 -8.87 -13.24
N TRP A 363 -4.17 -9.84 -12.85
CA TRP A 363 -4.03 -10.56 -11.60
C TRP A 363 -3.76 -12.03 -11.77
N MET A 364 -2.83 -12.51 -10.99
CA MET A 364 -2.57 -13.93 -10.81
C MET A 364 -2.35 -14.20 -9.33
N LEU A 365 -3.00 -15.22 -8.81
CA LEU A 365 -2.81 -15.72 -7.45
C LEU A 365 -2.17 -17.10 -7.53
N ALA A 366 -1.03 -17.27 -6.93
CA ALA A 366 -0.32 -18.52 -6.83
C ALA A 366 0.02 -18.78 -5.36
N PRO A 367 -0.72 -19.64 -4.63
CA PRO A 367 -0.33 -20.04 -3.30
C PRO A 367 0.97 -20.84 -3.38
N ALA A 368 2.02 -20.33 -2.76
CA ALA A 368 3.28 -21.03 -2.61
C ALA A 368 3.34 -21.66 -1.21
N ILE A 369 3.11 -22.96 -1.11
CA ILE A 369 3.10 -23.66 0.17
C ILE A 369 4.49 -23.69 0.78
N LEU A 370 4.70 -22.86 1.81
CA LEU A 370 5.83 -22.96 2.70
C LEU A 370 5.36 -23.61 4.00
N LYS A 371 5.53 -24.93 4.10
CA LYS A 371 5.38 -25.59 5.39
C LYS A 371 6.48 -25.07 6.31
N SER A 372 6.12 -24.39 7.40
CA SER A 372 7.05 -24.14 8.48
C SER A 372 7.31 -25.46 9.22
N GLU A 373 8.53 -25.62 9.73
CA GLU A 373 8.91 -26.77 10.58
C GLU A 373 8.10 -26.80 11.88
N ASP A 374 7.51 -25.67 12.27
CA ASP A 374 6.71 -25.50 13.50
C ASP A 374 5.25 -25.90 13.35
N GLY A 375 4.85 -26.53 12.25
CA GLY A 375 3.48 -27.03 12.04
C GLY A 375 2.47 -25.94 11.68
N PHE A 376 2.86 -24.68 11.58
CA PHE A 376 2.04 -23.62 11.04
C PHE A 376 1.99 -23.78 9.52
N ILE A 377 0.81 -24.02 8.99
CA ILE A 377 0.59 -24.12 7.56
C ILE A 377 0.32 -22.68 7.06
N GLY A 378 1.38 -21.94 6.86
CA GLY A 378 1.33 -20.67 6.17
C GLY A 378 1.62 -20.92 4.70
N ASP A 379 0.58 -20.88 3.87
CA ASP A 379 0.80 -20.70 2.44
C ASP A 379 1.16 -19.24 2.22
N VAL A 380 2.30 -18.99 1.62
CA VAL A 380 2.67 -17.66 1.20
C VAL A 380 1.98 -17.39 -0.13
N ASP A 381 1.00 -16.51 -0.12
CA ASP A 381 0.29 -16.13 -1.34
C ASP A 381 1.17 -15.21 -2.20
N VAL A 382 1.46 -15.67 -3.40
CA VAL A 382 2.14 -14.87 -4.41
C VAL A 382 1.10 -14.21 -5.30
N ILE A 383 1.01 -12.90 -5.19
CA ILE A 383 0.17 -12.08 -6.06
C ILE A 383 1.02 -11.62 -7.22
N ALA A 384 0.60 -11.93 -8.44
CA ALA A 384 1.28 -11.45 -9.62
C ALA A 384 0.43 -10.47 -10.41
N THR A 385 1.09 -9.51 -11.04
CA THR A 385 0.45 -8.51 -11.88
C THR A 385 1.16 -8.42 -13.22
N SER A 386 0.43 -8.63 -14.31
CA SER A 386 0.92 -8.44 -15.68
C SER A 386 0.75 -6.97 -16.08
N LYS A 387 1.50 -6.07 -15.44
CA LYS A 387 1.31 -4.61 -15.52
C LYS A 387 1.26 -4.06 -16.93
N SER A 388 2.17 -4.48 -17.80
CA SER A 388 2.27 -3.99 -19.17
C SER A 388 1.09 -4.40 -20.06
N ASN A 389 0.30 -5.42 -19.69
CA ASN A 389 -0.94 -5.75 -20.39
C ASN A 389 -2.06 -4.72 -20.13
N TRP A 390 -1.91 -3.90 -19.11
CA TRP A 390 -2.87 -2.88 -18.67
C TRP A 390 -2.39 -1.49 -18.94
N GLN A 391 -1.12 -1.26 -18.62
CA GLN A 391 -0.40 -0.02 -18.82
C GLN A 391 0.81 -0.29 -19.72
N PRO A 392 0.61 -0.26 -21.04
CA PRO A 392 1.69 -0.50 -22.00
C PRO A 392 2.92 0.37 -21.78
N SER A 393 2.75 1.58 -21.24
CA SER A 393 3.85 2.48 -20.88
C SER A 393 4.78 1.97 -19.78
N LEU A 394 4.41 0.90 -19.04
CA LEU A 394 5.26 0.32 -18.00
C LEU A 394 6.26 -0.73 -18.51
N ALA A 395 6.33 -0.95 -19.81
CA ALA A 395 7.37 -1.75 -20.47
C ALA A 395 7.50 -1.31 -21.94
N PRO A 396 8.60 -1.63 -22.63
CA PRO A 396 8.77 -1.34 -24.06
C PRO A 396 7.93 -2.31 -24.94
N VAL A 397 6.60 -2.26 -24.82
CA VAL A 397 5.70 -3.22 -25.51
C VAL A 397 5.74 -3.09 -27.03
N GLU A 398 6.13 -1.93 -27.56
CA GLU A 398 6.37 -1.71 -28.98
C GLU A 398 7.53 -2.55 -29.54
N LYS A 399 8.43 -3.02 -28.63
CA LYS A 399 9.53 -3.95 -28.93
C LYS A 399 9.14 -5.42 -28.65
N GLY A 400 7.88 -5.68 -28.29
CA GLY A 400 7.41 -6.98 -27.84
C GLY A 400 7.76 -7.33 -26.40
N GLU A 401 8.34 -6.39 -25.65
CA GLU A 401 8.78 -6.60 -24.27
C GLU A 401 7.65 -6.37 -23.27
N HIS A 402 7.61 -7.15 -22.19
CA HIS A 402 6.57 -7.07 -21.16
C HIS A 402 7.15 -7.06 -19.75
N SER A 403 6.32 -6.68 -18.79
CA SER A 403 6.68 -6.71 -17.37
C SER A 403 5.72 -7.57 -16.56
N LEU A 404 6.29 -8.28 -15.57
CA LEU A 404 5.55 -9.01 -14.56
C LEU A 404 6.03 -8.54 -13.19
N GLY A 405 5.08 -8.24 -12.30
CA GLY A 405 5.35 -7.97 -10.90
C GLY A 405 4.84 -9.10 -10.02
N LEU A 406 5.62 -9.54 -9.04
CA LEU A 406 5.18 -10.43 -7.97
C LEU A 406 5.20 -9.66 -6.65
N SER A 407 4.23 -9.93 -5.78
CA SER A 407 4.16 -9.37 -4.43
C SER A 407 3.79 -10.45 -3.44
N ILE A 408 4.52 -10.52 -2.34
CA ILE A 408 4.37 -11.51 -1.28
C ILE A 408 4.41 -10.77 0.04
N ALA A 409 3.37 -10.92 0.86
CA ALA A 409 3.32 -10.36 2.20
C ALA A 409 4.01 -11.30 3.19
N LEU A 410 4.92 -10.78 4.00
CA LEU A 410 5.57 -11.44 5.13
C LEU A 410 5.52 -10.51 6.34
N LEU A 411 5.80 -11.02 7.53
CA LEU A 411 5.98 -10.14 8.69
C LEU A 411 7.29 -9.35 8.59
N ASP A 412 7.37 -8.21 9.24
CA ASP A 412 8.55 -7.33 9.20
C ASP A 412 9.84 -8.05 9.61
N HIS A 413 9.80 -8.81 10.70
CA HIS A 413 10.97 -9.56 11.17
C HIS A 413 11.40 -10.68 10.22
N GLU A 414 10.46 -11.28 9.47
CA GLU A 414 10.74 -12.31 8.47
C GLU A 414 11.49 -11.75 7.25
N MET A 415 11.30 -10.45 6.94
CA MET A 415 12.02 -9.78 5.88
C MET A 415 13.53 -9.69 6.14
N HIS A 416 13.93 -9.71 7.40
CA HIS A 416 15.34 -9.70 7.82
C HIS A 416 15.95 -11.11 7.92
N ASP A 417 15.14 -12.17 7.88
CA ASP A 417 15.61 -13.55 7.75
C ASP A 417 15.92 -13.87 6.28
N ARG A 418 17.19 -13.68 5.93
CA ARG A 418 17.66 -13.91 4.56
C ARG A 418 17.36 -15.32 4.06
N SER A 419 17.52 -16.35 4.91
CA SER A 419 17.27 -17.74 4.54
C SER A 419 15.80 -17.97 4.21
N LYS A 420 14.89 -17.40 5.01
CA LYS A 420 13.46 -17.44 4.76
C LYS A 420 13.09 -16.73 3.46
N VAL A 421 13.59 -15.52 3.24
CA VAL A 421 13.33 -14.75 2.02
C VAL A 421 13.83 -15.50 0.78
N GLU A 422 15.03 -16.08 0.80
CA GLU A 422 15.56 -16.87 -0.31
C GLU A 422 14.74 -18.15 -0.58
N LYS A 423 14.21 -18.79 0.47
CA LYS A 423 13.31 -19.94 0.36
C LYS A 423 11.98 -19.55 -0.31
N VAL A 424 11.41 -18.40 0.06
CA VAL A 424 10.21 -17.85 -0.55
C VAL A 424 10.44 -17.52 -2.03
N ILE A 425 11.53 -16.83 -2.36
CA ILE A 425 11.90 -16.48 -3.74
C ILE A 425 12.03 -17.74 -4.60
N ARG A 426 12.76 -18.74 -4.11
CA ARG A 426 12.92 -20.01 -4.83
C ARG A 426 11.59 -20.70 -5.10
N LYS A 427 10.69 -20.72 -4.10
CA LYS A 427 9.36 -21.33 -4.27
C LYS A 427 8.48 -20.54 -5.23
N ALA A 428 8.51 -19.22 -5.18
CA ALA A 428 7.80 -18.38 -6.13
C ALA A 428 8.29 -18.62 -7.58
N ARG A 429 9.61 -18.67 -7.79
CA ARG A 429 10.19 -19.02 -9.10
C ARG A 429 9.72 -20.38 -9.59
N GLU A 430 9.78 -21.42 -8.75
CA GLU A 430 9.32 -22.77 -9.09
C GLU A 430 7.86 -22.75 -9.58
N VAL A 431 6.96 -22.12 -8.84
CA VAL A 431 5.54 -22.05 -9.21
C VAL A 431 5.35 -21.33 -10.53
N PHE A 432 6.00 -20.19 -10.74
CA PHE A 432 5.81 -19.38 -11.95
C PHE A 432 6.51 -19.98 -13.17
N TYR A 433 7.68 -20.60 -13.03
CA TYR A 433 8.36 -21.28 -14.14
C TYR A 433 7.62 -22.55 -14.57
N ASN A 434 7.00 -23.28 -13.63
CA ASN A 434 6.12 -24.39 -13.96
C ASN A 434 4.82 -23.91 -14.66
N ALA A 435 4.22 -22.83 -14.15
CA ALA A 435 3.01 -22.26 -14.75
C ALA A 435 3.26 -21.65 -16.14
N PHE A 436 4.44 -21.08 -16.36
CA PHE A 436 4.84 -20.40 -17.59
C PHE A 436 6.22 -20.87 -18.03
N PRO A 437 6.33 -22.04 -18.69
CA PRO A 437 7.62 -22.66 -19.02
C PRO A 437 8.54 -21.79 -19.90
N THR A 438 7.98 -20.82 -20.62
CA THR A 438 8.77 -19.88 -21.41
C THR A 438 9.37 -18.73 -20.60
N MET A 439 8.95 -18.55 -19.35
CA MET A 439 9.31 -17.37 -18.54
C MET A 439 10.81 -17.24 -18.31
N GLU A 440 11.49 -18.34 -17.93
CA GLU A 440 12.92 -18.32 -17.64
C GLU A 440 13.76 -17.92 -18.88
N ALA A 441 13.46 -18.51 -20.04
CA ALA A 441 14.14 -18.18 -21.30
C ALA A 441 13.85 -16.76 -21.80
N ASN A 442 12.69 -16.21 -21.46
CA ASN A 442 12.26 -14.87 -21.83
C ASN A 442 12.71 -13.78 -20.85
N GLN A 443 13.26 -14.14 -19.70
CA GLN A 443 13.69 -13.17 -18.69
C GLN A 443 14.86 -12.32 -19.23
N LYS A 444 14.73 -11.00 -19.16
CA LYS A 444 15.79 -10.01 -19.41
C LYS A 444 16.50 -9.63 -18.11
N PHE A 445 15.71 -9.40 -17.08
CA PHE A 445 16.19 -9.12 -15.72
C PHE A 445 15.12 -9.54 -14.70
N GLU A 446 15.60 -9.71 -13.49
CA GLU A 446 14.83 -9.93 -12.30
C GLU A 446 15.36 -9.03 -11.18
N LEU A 447 14.47 -8.33 -10.50
CA LEU A 447 14.78 -7.43 -9.39
C LEU A 447 13.88 -7.78 -8.21
N TRP A 448 14.46 -8.26 -7.11
CA TRP A 448 13.74 -8.52 -5.86
C TRP A 448 14.01 -7.42 -4.84
N LEU A 449 12.96 -6.80 -4.37
CA LEU A 449 12.95 -5.79 -3.33
C LEU A 449 12.30 -6.34 -2.08
N CYS A 450 12.91 -6.09 -0.93
CA CYS A 450 12.30 -6.26 0.37
C CYS A 450 11.88 -4.91 0.93
N SER A 451 10.77 -4.90 1.66
CA SER A 451 10.38 -3.79 2.51
C SER A 451 9.91 -4.33 3.85
N ASP A 452 10.42 -3.83 4.96
CA ASP A 452 9.95 -4.21 6.30
C ASP A 452 8.70 -3.42 6.74
N ARG A 453 8.31 -2.41 5.95
CA ARG A 453 7.12 -1.60 6.14
C ARG A 453 6.40 -1.32 4.82
N GLY A 454 6.07 -2.38 4.12
CA GLY A 454 5.29 -2.28 2.89
C GLY A 454 3.94 -1.60 3.12
N TYR A 455 3.34 -1.83 4.29
CA TYR A 455 2.11 -1.19 4.78
C TYR A 455 2.31 -0.67 6.19
N GLY A 456 1.29 0.05 6.71
CA GLY A 456 1.34 0.64 8.03
C GLY A 456 1.45 -0.36 9.17
N ASP A 457 1.78 0.14 10.33
CA ASP A 457 1.78 -0.64 11.56
C ASP A 457 0.32 -0.90 11.97
N TRP A 458 -0.02 -2.15 12.24
CA TRP A 458 -1.39 -2.59 12.51
C TRP A 458 -1.52 -3.24 13.88
N PRO A 459 -2.56 -2.94 14.65
CA PRO A 459 -2.99 -3.79 15.74
C PRO A 459 -3.92 -4.89 15.21
N PRO A 460 -4.10 -5.99 15.95
CA PRO A 460 -5.00 -7.09 15.56
C PRO A 460 -6.49 -6.72 15.57
N SER A 461 -6.86 -5.55 16.05
CA SER A 461 -8.23 -5.03 16.01
C SER A 461 -8.26 -3.53 15.78
N ASN A 462 -9.35 -3.02 15.18
CA ASN A 462 -9.53 -1.59 14.91
C ASN A 462 -9.67 -0.76 16.21
N GLU A 463 -10.22 -1.32 17.28
CA GLU A 463 -10.40 -0.62 18.56
C GLU A 463 -9.06 -0.17 19.18
N SER A 464 -8.02 -0.96 18.97
CA SER A 464 -6.68 -0.65 19.51
C SER A 464 -5.87 0.29 18.62
N ARG A 465 -6.38 0.69 17.46
CA ARG A 465 -5.71 1.63 16.56
C ARG A 465 -5.71 3.04 17.18
N PRO A 466 -4.56 3.76 17.24
CA PRO A 466 -4.52 5.12 17.77
C PRO A 466 -5.43 6.05 16.95
N GLY A 467 -6.07 7.00 17.62
CA GLY A 467 -6.91 8.00 16.95
C GLY A 467 -6.12 8.95 16.05
N THR A 468 -6.84 9.76 15.30
CA THR A 468 -6.27 10.90 14.56
C THR A 468 -5.95 12.10 15.46
N ILE A 469 -6.35 12.05 16.72
CA ILE A 469 -5.99 12.97 17.80
C ILE A 469 -5.55 12.18 19.02
N HIS A 470 -4.79 12.83 19.90
CA HIS A 470 -4.55 12.35 21.27
C HIS A 470 -5.24 13.30 22.25
N PRO A 471 -6.07 12.81 23.17
CA PRO A 471 -6.91 13.68 24.02
C PRO A 471 -6.11 14.66 24.87
N ASP A 472 -4.88 14.32 25.26
CA ASP A 472 -4.04 15.14 26.12
C ASP A 472 -3.14 16.12 25.33
N LEU A 473 -3.06 16.03 24.00
CA LEU A 473 -2.17 16.84 23.17
C LEU A 473 -2.97 17.74 22.21
N LYS A 474 -3.06 19.01 22.56
CA LYS A 474 -3.75 20.00 21.73
C LYS A 474 -2.88 20.43 20.54
N GLY A 475 -3.51 20.68 19.40
CA GLY A 475 -2.83 21.14 18.19
C GLY A 475 -1.92 20.11 17.53
N LEU A 476 -1.91 18.85 17.98
CA LEU A 476 -1.24 17.73 17.35
C LEU A 476 -2.25 16.74 16.82
N PHE A 477 -2.09 16.39 15.55
CA PHE A 477 -2.97 15.49 14.81
C PHE A 477 -2.16 14.39 14.11
N PHE A 478 -2.84 13.30 13.75
CA PHE A 478 -2.22 12.15 13.10
C PHE A 478 -3.01 11.74 11.87
N ALA A 479 -2.32 11.36 10.81
CA ALA A 479 -2.92 10.78 9.62
C ALA A 479 -1.99 9.74 8.99
N GLY A 480 -2.56 8.66 8.52
CA GLY A 480 -1.83 7.54 7.91
C GLY A 480 -2.64 6.26 8.02
N ASP A 481 -2.22 5.22 7.32
CA ASP A 481 -2.91 3.93 7.30
C ASP A 481 -2.93 3.20 8.67
N GLY A 482 -2.07 3.58 9.61
CA GLY A 482 -2.07 3.09 11.00
C GLY A 482 -2.89 3.92 11.99
N TYR A 483 -3.54 5.01 11.59
CA TYR A 483 -4.27 5.91 12.48
C TYR A 483 -5.76 5.97 12.19
N GLY A 484 -6.55 6.07 13.25
CA GLY A 484 -7.99 6.24 13.20
C GLY A 484 -8.76 4.94 13.45
N SER A 485 -9.41 4.82 14.62
CA SER A 485 -10.20 3.64 14.99
C SER A 485 -11.41 3.40 14.08
N LYS A 486 -11.92 4.44 13.41
CA LYS A 486 -13.02 4.35 12.44
C LYS A 486 -12.54 4.07 11.00
N VAL A 487 -11.22 4.13 10.77
CA VAL A 487 -10.64 3.84 9.46
C VAL A 487 -10.71 2.34 9.20
N TRP A 488 -11.08 1.95 8.01
CA TRP A 488 -11.09 0.58 7.55
C TRP A 488 -10.44 0.46 6.15
N GLY A 489 -10.05 -0.76 5.80
CA GLY A 489 -9.25 -1.03 4.61
C GLY A 489 -7.75 -0.93 4.90
N ALA A 490 -6.93 -1.06 3.86
CA ALA A 490 -5.48 -1.10 3.95
C ALA A 490 -4.80 -0.11 3.02
N GLY A 491 -3.53 0.18 3.32
CA GLY A 491 -2.62 0.91 2.44
C GLY A 491 -3.12 2.29 2.01
N MET A 492 -3.09 2.57 0.72
CA MET A 492 -3.40 3.89 0.17
C MET A 492 -4.83 4.37 0.46
N ASP A 493 -5.82 3.48 0.38
CA ASP A 493 -7.20 3.83 0.66
C ASP A 493 -7.44 4.12 2.15
N ALA A 494 -6.80 3.38 3.06
CA ALA A 494 -6.82 3.66 4.48
C ALA A 494 -6.12 4.99 4.80
N ALA A 495 -5.00 5.29 4.15
CA ALA A 495 -4.28 6.55 4.34
C ALA A 495 -5.12 7.78 3.96
N VAL A 496 -5.88 7.71 2.86
CA VAL A 496 -6.82 8.79 2.48
C VAL A 496 -7.96 8.88 3.49
N HIS A 497 -8.54 7.73 3.90
CA HIS A 497 -9.64 7.72 4.87
C HIS A 497 -9.23 8.34 6.21
N SER A 498 -8.04 7.97 6.71
CA SER A 498 -7.44 8.57 7.91
C SER A 498 -7.23 10.07 7.76
N ALA A 499 -6.76 10.52 6.59
CA ALA A 499 -6.57 11.95 6.32
C ALA A 499 -7.90 12.73 6.38
N LEU A 500 -9.01 12.16 5.89
CA LEU A 500 -10.33 12.78 5.97
C LEU A 500 -10.82 12.91 7.41
N PHE A 501 -10.65 11.88 8.24
CA PHE A 501 -10.95 11.96 9.67
C PHE A 501 -10.04 12.96 10.40
N CYS A 502 -8.76 13.01 10.04
CA CYS A 502 -7.83 13.98 10.60
C CYS A 502 -8.31 15.43 10.32
N VAL A 503 -8.70 15.72 9.07
CA VAL A 503 -9.21 17.07 8.71
C VAL A 503 -10.51 17.38 9.42
N GLU A 504 -11.41 16.39 9.59
CA GLU A 504 -12.65 16.56 10.37
C GLU A 504 -12.35 16.96 11.82
N GLU A 505 -11.41 16.28 12.47
CA GLU A 505 -10.98 16.64 13.85
C GLU A 505 -10.30 18.02 13.91
N MET A 506 -9.60 18.44 12.86
CA MET A 506 -8.94 19.74 12.79
C MET A 506 -9.91 20.91 12.61
N THR A 507 -11.02 20.69 11.89
CA THR A 507 -11.89 21.75 11.39
C THR A 507 -13.33 21.68 11.87
N GLY A 508 -13.77 20.50 12.34
CA GLY A 508 -15.18 20.20 12.65
C GLY A 508 -16.03 19.95 11.40
N HIS A 509 -15.45 19.98 10.19
CA HIS A 509 -16.16 19.71 8.93
C HIS A 509 -15.84 18.31 8.40
N SER A 510 -16.88 17.50 8.16
CA SER A 510 -16.72 16.14 7.65
C SER A 510 -16.66 16.11 6.12
N TYR A 511 -15.46 16.08 5.58
CA TYR A 511 -15.22 15.89 4.16
C TYR A 511 -15.53 14.47 3.66
N ILE A 512 -15.73 13.50 4.57
CA ILE A 512 -16.11 12.14 4.22
C ILE A 512 -17.41 12.14 3.42
N ASN A 513 -18.41 12.91 3.88
CA ASN A 513 -19.70 13.00 3.22
C ASN A 513 -19.67 13.74 1.88
N ASP A 514 -18.76 14.69 1.73
CA ASP A 514 -18.62 15.49 0.51
C ASP A 514 -17.85 14.73 -0.59
N ILE A 515 -16.88 13.90 -0.20
CA ILE A 515 -15.92 13.27 -1.10
C ILE A 515 -16.29 11.82 -1.40
N LEU A 516 -16.71 11.07 -0.37
CA LEU A 516 -16.87 9.64 -0.47
C LEU A 516 -18.33 9.25 -0.72
N PRO A 517 -18.58 8.39 -1.71
CA PRO A 517 -19.89 7.77 -1.86
C PRO A 517 -20.19 6.83 -0.68
N ASP A 518 -21.49 6.50 -0.48
CA ASP A 518 -21.98 5.74 0.69
C ASP A 518 -21.28 4.41 0.94
N TYR A 519 -20.76 3.78 -0.10
CA TYR A 519 -20.04 2.51 0.04
C TYR A 519 -18.62 2.65 0.63
N HIS A 520 -18.10 3.86 0.72
CA HIS A 520 -16.78 4.16 1.29
C HIS A 520 -16.82 4.84 2.66
N ARG A 521 -18.00 5.22 3.12
CA ARG A 521 -18.21 5.89 4.41
C ARG A 521 -18.12 4.96 5.60
#